data_5677a5e815bbc3eb864b1910ed5d4f17
#
_entry.id   5677a5e815bbc3eb864b1910ed5d4f17
#
_cell.length_a   1.000
_cell.length_b   1.000
_cell.length_c   1.000
_cell.angle_alpha   90.00
_cell.angle_beta   90.00
_cell.angle_gamma   90.00
#
_symmetry.space_group_name_H-M   'P 1'
#
loop_
_entity.id
_entity.type
_entity.pdbx_description
1 polymer ?
#
loop_
_entity_poly.entity_id
_entity_poly.type
_entity_poly.pdbx_seq_one_letter_code
_entity_poly.pdbx_strand_id
1 'polypeptide(L)'
;MNKNNRELFSFSKLTTFHTCPYSYYLTYIEKEDRRDNVYSFLGGKIHELLEYLQRGEKTREEAKELFLEYFSETEILGYDFPTENSGNNFKECILDYFDNYEPFTEVDFQIEEYFEVEIGGIPVRGYIDIYTITDNKYIDIYDYKSSSKFSKKDLETKKLQLVIYALALKEKYPDKEIRSLNFDMLKYSVNERGTVKERNKMDSTRERAFVEIPFDEENINQAIDFVRGTHNSIKDLDPLDPDEWEANVNKFFCSNLCSNYSICPYVKKK
;
A
#
# COMPACT_ATOMS: atom_id res chain seq x y z
N MET A 1 -24.82 20.14 -11.96
CA MET A 1 -24.76 18.88 -11.22
C MET A 1 -23.90 19.14 -9.98
N ASN A 2 -24.45 18.92 -8.79
CA ASN A 2 -23.74 19.17 -7.53
C ASN A 2 -22.50 18.27 -7.44
N LYS A 3 -21.32 18.84 -7.24
CA LYS A 3 -20.06 18.11 -7.00
C LYS A 3 -20.09 17.17 -5.78
N ASN A 4 -21.13 17.25 -4.95
CA ASN A 4 -21.23 16.59 -3.64
C ASN A 4 -21.76 15.15 -3.66
N ASN A 5 -21.98 14.51 -4.80
CA ASN A 5 -22.50 13.13 -4.84
C ASN A 5 -21.81 12.24 -5.89
N ARG A 6 -20.55 12.58 -6.24
CA ARG A 6 -19.76 11.77 -7.17
C ARG A 6 -19.06 10.68 -6.39
N GLU A 7 -19.25 9.42 -6.79
CA GLU A 7 -18.55 8.29 -6.18
C GLU A 7 -17.04 8.41 -6.46
N LEU A 8 -16.23 8.39 -5.38
CA LEU A 8 -14.78 8.43 -5.45
C LEU A 8 -14.21 7.02 -5.34
N PHE A 9 -13.29 6.70 -6.22
CA PHE A 9 -12.55 5.45 -6.19
C PHE A 9 -11.18 5.66 -5.55
N SER A 10 -10.62 4.62 -4.95
CA SER A 10 -9.21 4.59 -4.53
C SER A 10 -8.52 3.40 -5.18
N PHE A 11 -7.19 3.44 -5.25
CA PHE A 11 -6.44 2.31 -5.76
C PHE A 11 -6.79 1.02 -4.99
N SER A 12 -6.88 1.10 -3.66
CA SER A 12 -7.27 -0.05 -2.82
C SER A 12 -8.69 -0.54 -3.12
N LYS A 13 -9.65 0.36 -3.38
CA LYS A 13 -11.02 0.00 -3.77
C LYS A 13 -11.02 -0.76 -5.10
N LEU A 14 -10.29 -0.26 -6.10
CA LEU A 14 -10.19 -0.90 -7.42
C LEU A 14 -9.48 -2.27 -7.34
N THR A 15 -8.39 -2.36 -6.59
CA THR A 15 -7.64 -3.62 -6.42
C THR A 15 -8.41 -4.66 -5.61
N THR A 16 -9.30 -4.25 -4.69
CA THR A 16 -10.21 -5.18 -4.01
C THR A 16 -11.10 -5.90 -5.01
N PHE A 17 -11.71 -5.17 -5.95
CA PHE A 17 -12.51 -5.76 -7.02
C PHE A 17 -11.66 -6.67 -7.92
N HIS A 18 -10.51 -6.19 -8.35
CA HIS A 18 -9.59 -6.96 -9.21
C HIS A 18 -9.13 -8.26 -8.54
N THR A 19 -8.94 -8.25 -7.22
CA THR A 19 -8.54 -9.43 -6.45
C THR A 19 -9.69 -10.41 -6.26
N CYS A 20 -10.88 -9.91 -5.90
CA CYS A 20 -12.07 -10.71 -5.65
C CYS A 20 -13.32 -9.82 -5.72
N PRO A 21 -14.11 -9.88 -6.82
CA PRO A 21 -15.34 -9.12 -6.94
C PRO A 21 -16.30 -9.32 -5.76
N TYR A 22 -16.44 -10.53 -5.26
CA TYR A 22 -17.31 -10.79 -4.10
C TYR A 22 -16.81 -10.11 -2.82
N SER A 23 -15.49 -10.00 -2.62
CA SER A 23 -14.94 -9.22 -1.49
C SER A 23 -15.23 -7.72 -1.65
N TYR A 24 -15.23 -7.20 -2.87
CA TYR A 24 -15.66 -5.84 -3.16
C TYR A 24 -17.15 -5.65 -2.83
N TYR A 25 -18.02 -6.58 -3.25
CA TYR A 25 -19.44 -6.57 -2.97
C TYR A 25 -19.71 -6.46 -1.46
N LEU A 26 -19.17 -7.40 -0.67
CA LEU A 26 -19.34 -7.37 0.79
C LEU A 26 -18.85 -6.06 1.42
N THR A 27 -17.72 -5.54 0.91
CA THR A 27 -17.07 -4.38 1.51
C THR A 27 -17.71 -3.04 1.16
N TYR A 28 -18.10 -2.85 -0.11
CA TYR A 28 -18.47 -1.54 -0.63
C TYR A 28 -19.95 -1.43 -1.02
N ILE A 29 -20.61 -2.55 -1.29
CA ILE A 29 -22.04 -2.59 -1.60
C ILE A 29 -22.85 -2.91 -0.34
N GLU A 30 -22.61 -4.06 0.29
CA GLU A 30 -23.26 -4.47 1.53
C GLU A 30 -22.77 -3.68 2.75
N LYS A 31 -21.53 -3.16 2.69
CA LYS A 31 -20.89 -2.40 3.77
C LYS A 31 -20.76 -3.20 5.07
N GLU A 32 -20.47 -4.47 4.91
CA GLU A 32 -20.20 -5.35 6.04
C GLU A 32 -18.96 -4.90 6.82
N ASP A 33 -18.98 -5.14 8.13
CA ASP A 33 -17.86 -4.82 9.00
C ASP A 33 -16.62 -5.62 8.62
N ARG A 34 -15.57 -4.91 8.26
CA ARG A 34 -14.29 -5.52 7.93
C ARG A 34 -13.55 -5.89 9.20
N ARG A 35 -12.96 -7.07 9.19
CA ARG A 35 -11.96 -7.43 10.19
C ARG A 35 -10.57 -7.18 9.62
N ASP A 36 -9.78 -6.40 10.33
CA ASP A 36 -8.37 -6.29 10.00
C ASP A 36 -7.66 -7.63 10.14
N ASN A 37 -6.56 -7.76 9.42
CA ASN A 37 -5.59 -8.83 9.64
C ASN A 37 -4.30 -8.24 10.18
N VAL A 38 -3.40 -9.10 10.65
CA VAL A 38 -2.14 -8.68 11.27
C VAL A 38 -1.32 -7.73 10.38
N TYR A 39 -1.35 -7.94 9.06
CA TYR A 39 -0.56 -7.13 8.12
C TYR A 39 -1.20 -5.76 7.84
N SER A 40 -2.53 -5.67 7.75
CA SER A 40 -3.22 -4.39 7.58
C SER A 40 -3.10 -3.54 8.84
N PHE A 41 -3.29 -4.13 10.02
CA PHE A 41 -3.17 -3.44 11.28
C PHE A 41 -1.75 -2.91 11.50
N LEU A 42 -0.74 -3.79 11.50
CA LEU A 42 0.66 -3.38 11.70
C LEU A 42 1.16 -2.49 10.57
N GLY A 43 0.72 -2.71 9.34
CA GLY A 43 1.06 -1.84 8.21
C GLY A 43 0.65 -0.40 8.45
N GLY A 44 -0.60 -0.16 8.85
CA GLY A 44 -1.08 1.18 9.20
C GLY A 44 -0.30 1.80 10.35
N LYS A 45 0.00 1.02 11.40
CA LYS A 45 0.80 1.49 12.54
C LYS A 45 2.25 1.83 12.16
N ILE A 46 2.86 1.07 11.27
CA ILE A 46 4.20 1.37 10.76
C ILE A 46 4.21 2.68 9.96
N HIS A 47 3.22 2.93 9.09
CA HIS A 47 3.12 4.19 8.36
C HIS A 47 2.98 5.38 9.31
N GLU A 48 2.14 5.28 10.35
CA GLU A 48 2.01 6.30 11.40
C GLU A 48 3.35 6.58 12.10
N LEU A 49 4.11 5.54 12.45
CA LEU A 49 5.42 5.70 13.10
C LEU A 49 6.46 6.32 12.15
N LEU A 50 6.44 5.97 10.87
CA LEU A 50 7.33 6.57 9.87
C LEU A 50 7.00 8.05 9.63
N GLU A 51 5.74 8.43 9.70
CA GLU A 51 5.32 9.83 9.68
C GLU A 51 5.90 10.61 10.87
N TYR A 52 5.77 10.07 12.10
CA TYR A 52 6.35 10.69 13.29
C TYR A 52 7.87 10.83 13.21
N LEU A 53 8.56 9.79 12.72
CA LEU A 53 10.00 9.83 12.51
C LEU A 53 10.42 10.88 11.46
N GLN A 54 9.69 10.97 10.36
CA GLN A 54 9.94 11.94 9.30
C GLN A 54 9.72 13.38 9.76
N ARG A 55 8.71 13.60 10.62
CA ARG A 55 8.42 14.92 11.20
C ARG A 55 9.34 15.27 12.37
N GLY A 56 10.14 14.33 12.86
CA GLY A 56 10.96 14.51 14.06
C GLY A 56 10.16 14.58 15.36
N GLU A 57 8.92 14.07 15.33
CA GLU A 57 8.01 14.05 16.49
C GLU A 57 8.33 12.92 17.46
N LYS A 58 9.04 11.90 16.99
CA LYS A 58 9.55 10.77 17.79
C LYS A 58 10.96 10.40 17.41
N THR A 59 11.68 9.87 18.39
CA THR A 59 12.99 9.23 18.18
C THR A 59 12.80 7.80 17.62
N ARG A 60 13.89 7.22 17.13
CA ARG A 60 13.90 5.81 16.65
C ARG A 60 13.56 4.86 17.80
N GLU A 61 14.05 5.13 19.00
CA GLU A 61 13.80 4.34 20.21
C GLU A 61 12.31 4.36 20.57
N GLU A 62 11.68 5.54 20.61
CA GLU A 62 10.24 5.68 20.87
C GLU A 62 9.39 4.99 19.81
N ALA A 63 9.77 5.07 18.53
CA ALA A 63 9.06 4.39 17.46
C ALA A 63 9.15 2.86 17.59
N LYS A 64 10.30 2.33 18.02
CA LYS A 64 10.49 0.89 18.28
C LYS A 64 9.66 0.41 19.48
N GLU A 65 9.65 1.18 20.56
CA GLU A 65 8.84 0.87 21.76
C GLU A 65 7.36 0.79 21.38
N LEU A 66 6.83 1.80 20.70
CA LEU A 66 5.44 1.80 20.25
C LEU A 66 5.15 0.67 19.26
N PHE A 67 6.06 0.37 18.34
CA PHE A 67 5.87 -0.77 17.45
C PHE A 67 5.77 -2.08 18.21
N LEU A 68 6.57 -2.29 19.26
CA LEU A 68 6.50 -3.50 20.09
C LEU A 68 5.18 -3.57 20.87
N GLU A 69 4.64 -2.43 21.33
CA GLU A 69 3.31 -2.36 21.93
C GLU A 69 2.24 -2.79 20.92
N TYR A 70 2.22 -2.21 19.72
CA TYR A 70 1.27 -2.59 18.66
C TYR A 70 1.44 -4.04 18.21
N PHE A 71 2.69 -4.55 18.18
CA PHE A 71 2.93 -5.95 17.86
C PHE A 71 2.33 -6.88 18.93
N SER A 72 2.43 -6.52 20.20
CA SER A 72 1.81 -7.27 21.30
C SER A 72 0.28 -7.17 21.30
N GLU A 73 -0.26 -6.01 20.87
CA GLU A 73 -1.71 -5.79 20.76
C GLU A 73 -2.35 -6.73 19.73
N THR A 74 -1.62 -7.16 18.69
CA THR A 74 -2.14 -8.11 17.70
C THR A 74 -2.64 -9.42 18.34
N GLU A 75 -1.97 -9.92 19.38
CA GLU A 75 -2.37 -11.12 20.11
C GLU A 75 -3.72 -10.91 20.82
N ILE A 76 -3.90 -9.74 21.46
CA ILE A 76 -5.14 -9.38 22.16
C ILE A 76 -6.30 -9.26 21.17
N LEU A 77 -6.04 -8.71 19.98
CA LEU A 77 -7.04 -8.55 18.92
C LEU A 77 -7.31 -9.84 18.14
N GLY A 78 -6.52 -10.89 18.38
CA GLY A 78 -6.62 -12.16 17.66
C GLY A 78 -6.23 -12.01 16.18
N TYR A 79 -5.22 -11.20 15.91
CA TYR A 79 -4.62 -11.02 14.57
C TYR A 79 -3.34 -11.86 14.50
N ASP A 80 -3.47 -13.07 13.96
CA ASP A 80 -2.39 -14.04 13.96
C ASP A 80 -1.55 -13.97 12.69
N PHE A 81 -0.23 -14.11 12.84
CA PHE A 81 0.63 -14.44 11.72
C PHE A 81 0.43 -15.90 11.28
N PRO A 82 0.62 -16.23 10.00
CA PRO A 82 0.49 -17.62 9.52
C PRO A 82 1.37 -18.61 10.26
N THR A 83 2.52 -18.17 10.77
CA THR A 83 3.44 -18.94 11.64
C THR A 83 4.18 -17.99 12.58
N GLU A 84 4.59 -18.50 13.73
CA GLU A 84 5.43 -17.77 14.70
C GLU A 84 6.72 -17.25 14.05
N ASN A 85 7.36 -18.07 13.23
CA ASN A 85 8.57 -17.67 12.50
C ASN A 85 8.32 -16.48 11.54
N SER A 86 7.15 -16.43 10.89
CA SER A 86 6.80 -15.28 10.02
C SER A 86 6.58 -13.99 10.81
N GLY A 87 6.00 -14.10 12.02
CA GLY A 87 5.83 -12.97 12.93
C GLY A 87 7.17 -12.46 13.47
N ASN A 88 8.02 -13.35 13.94
CA ASN A 88 9.36 -12.99 14.43
C ASN A 88 10.20 -12.33 13.32
N ASN A 89 10.23 -12.93 12.13
CA ASN A 89 10.93 -12.34 10.98
C ASN A 89 10.40 -10.94 10.61
N PHE A 90 9.08 -10.76 10.62
CA PHE A 90 8.46 -9.46 10.38
C PHE A 90 8.92 -8.43 11.42
N LYS A 91 8.79 -8.77 12.70
CA LYS A 91 9.17 -7.91 13.83
C LYS A 91 10.64 -7.48 13.75
N GLU A 92 11.56 -8.44 13.59
CA GLU A 92 12.99 -8.17 13.51
C GLU A 92 13.34 -7.24 12.34
N CYS A 93 12.76 -7.47 11.16
CA CYS A 93 13.01 -6.62 9.99
C CYS A 93 12.51 -5.19 10.19
N ILE A 94 11.34 -5.00 10.81
CA ILE A 94 10.79 -3.65 11.04
C ILE A 94 11.57 -2.91 12.13
N LEU A 95 11.96 -3.58 13.21
CA LEU A 95 12.83 -2.98 14.23
C LEU A 95 14.16 -2.53 13.64
N ASP A 96 14.76 -3.36 12.79
CA ASP A 96 16.00 -3.01 12.09
C ASP A 96 15.80 -1.82 11.12
N TYR A 97 14.62 -1.73 10.46
CA TYR A 97 14.33 -0.58 9.62
C TYR A 97 14.28 0.70 10.43
N PHE A 98 13.63 0.71 11.60
CA PHE A 98 13.58 1.87 12.48
C PHE A 98 14.96 2.25 13.02
N ASP A 99 15.79 1.26 13.39
CA ASP A 99 17.18 1.52 13.84
C ASP A 99 18.01 2.25 12.78
N ASN A 100 17.75 1.99 11.51
CA ASN A 100 18.46 2.53 10.36
C ASN A 100 17.66 3.57 9.57
N TYR A 101 16.55 4.07 10.11
CA TYR A 101 15.74 5.07 9.43
C TYR A 101 16.46 6.42 9.37
N GLU A 102 16.54 6.98 8.20
CA GLU A 102 17.04 8.34 7.98
C GLU A 102 15.95 9.18 7.32
N PRO A 103 15.52 10.28 7.97
CA PRO A 103 14.50 11.17 7.41
C PRO A 103 15.07 11.95 6.20
N PHE A 104 14.19 12.37 5.30
CA PHE A 104 14.53 13.32 4.24
C PHE A 104 14.64 14.72 4.85
N THR A 105 15.85 15.24 5.05
CA THR A 105 16.10 16.51 5.76
C THR A 105 16.60 17.65 4.87
N GLU A 106 17.18 17.34 3.71
CA GLU A 106 17.80 18.32 2.82
C GLU A 106 16.90 18.77 1.66
N VAL A 107 15.63 18.33 1.65
CA VAL A 107 14.67 18.56 0.57
C VAL A 107 13.31 18.94 1.13
N ASP A 108 12.52 19.67 0.36
CA ASP A 108 11.10 19.85 0.67
C ASP A 108 10.39 18.51 0.56
N PHE A 109 9.59 18.15 1.57
CA PHE A 109 8.79 16.93 1.54
C PHE A 109 7.35 17.18 1.93
N GLN A 110 6.46 16.33 1.44
CA GLN A 110 5.08 16.20 1.90
C GLN A 110 4.80 14.75 2.27
N ILE A 111 4.01 14.56 3.31
CA ILE A 111 3.71 13.24 3.88
C ILE A 111 2.22 13.09 4.11
N GLU A 112 1.68 11.90 3.84
CA GLU A 112 0.25 11.57 3.95
C GLU A 112 -0.64 12.61 3.23
N GLU A 113 -0.19 13.04 2.04
CA GLU A 113 -0.91 14.07 1.30
C GLU A 113 -2.12 13.50 0.57
N TYR A 114 -3.30 14.01 0.92
CA TYR A 114 -4.55 13.67 0.25
C TYR A 114 -4.60 14.26 -1.15
N PHE A 115 -5.07 13.46 -2.11
CA PHE A 115 -5.34 13.92 -3.47
C PHE A 115 -6.70 13.46 -3.98
N GLU A 116 -7.25 14.22 -4.91
CA GLU A 116 -8.31 13.82 -5.82
C GLU A 116 -7.88 14.18 -7.23
N VAL A 117 -7.98 13.23 -8.16
CA VAL A 117 -7.58 13.40 -9.57
C VAL A 117 -8.54 12.63 -10.46
N GLU A 118 -8.72 13.10 -11.70
CA GLU A 118 -9.50 12.38 -12.70
C GLU A 118 -8.59 11.52 -13.59
N ILE A 119 -8.74 10.19 -13.51
CA ILE A 119 -7.96 9.24 -14.32
C ILE A 119 -8.88 8.53 -15.30
N GLY A 120 -8.66 8.77 -16.59
CA GLY A 120 -9.50 8.20 -17.64
C GLY A 120 -10.99 8.55 -17.55
N GLY A 121 -11.32 9.71 -16.98
CA GLY A 121 -12.69 10.17 -16.75
C GLY A 121 -13.31 9.67 -15.43
N ILE A 122 -12.55 8.96 -14.62
CA ILE A 122 -12.97 8.39 -13.33
C ILE A 122 -12.33 9.16 -12.17
N PRO A 123 -13.12 9.63 -11.18
CA PRO A 123 -12.57 10.34 -10.03
C PRO A 123 -11.89 9.36 -9.08
N VAL A 124 -10.60 9.57 -8.86
CA VAL A 124 -9.75 8.78 -7.98
C VAL A 124 -9.22 9.62 -6.85
N ARG A 125 -9.20 9.08 -5.64
CA ARG A 125 -8.64 9.70 -4.44
C ARG A 125 -7.66 8.78 -3.74
N GLY A 126 -6.81 9.36 -2.93
CA GLY A 126 -5.89 8.60 -2.08
C GLY A 126 -5.03 9.49 -1.21
N TYR A 127 -4.07 8.86 -0.57
CA TYR A 127 -3.01 9.51 0.18
C TYR A 127 -1.67 9.05 -0.40
N ILE A 128 -0.75 9.98 -0.54
CA ILE A 128 0.63 9.69 -0.95
C ILE A 128 1.46 9.62 0.32
N ASP A 129 2.09 8.48 0.59
CA ASP A 129 2.84 8.27 1.83
C ASP A 129 3.89 9.37 2.03
N ILE A 130 4.76 9.57 1.06
CA ILE A 130 5.72 10.67 1.04
C ILE A 130 6.20 10.98 -0.37
N TYR A 131 6.38 12.26 -0.67
CA TYR A 131 7.15 12.69 -1.82
C TYR A 131 8.06 13.87 -1.46
N THR A 132 9.14 14.00 -2.20
CA THR A 132 10.11 15.08 -2.04
C THR A 132 10.16 15.95 -3.29
N ILE A 133 10.50 17.23 -3.10
CA ILE A 133 10.74 18.18 -4.19
C ILE A 133 12.19 18.66 -4.09
N THR A 134 12.98 18.33 -5.09
CA THR A 134 14.39 18.72 -5.18
C THR A 134 14.56 19.82 -6.22
N ASP A 135 15.41 20.81 -5.93
CA ASP A 135 15.71 21.96 -6.81
C ASP A 135 14.46 22.72 -7.28
N ASN A 136 13.37 22.66 -6.52
CA ASN A 136 12.05 23.17 -6.89
C ASN A 136 11.54 22.66 -8.26
N LYS A 137 12.08 21.55 -8.76
CA LYS A 137 11.86 21.02 -10.10
C LYS A 137 11.49 19.55 -10.13
N TYR A 138 12.19 18.71 -9.38
CA TYR A 138 12.07 17.26 -9.47
C TYR A 138 11.25 16.70 -8.31
N ILE A 139 10.35 15.79 -8.62
CA ILE A 139 9.53 15.08 -7.64
C ILE A 139 9.97 13.62 -7.61
N ASP A 140 10.27 13.13 -6.40
CA ASP A 140 10.47 11.71 -6.11
C ASP A 140 9.36 11.23 -5.18
N ILE A 141 8.72 10.13 -5.54
CA ILE A 141 7.61 9.57 -4.80
C ILE A 141 8.06 8.27 -4.14
N TYR A 142 7.70 8.10 -2.86
CA TYR A 142 7.98 6.87 -2.11
C TYR A 142 6.69 6.38 -1.47
N ASP A 143 6.48 5.07 -1.53
CA ASP A 143 5.38 4.38 -0.89
C ASP A 143 5.96 3.23 -0.05
N TYR A 144 5.67 3.23 1.24
CA TYR A 144 6.22 2.30 2.21
C TYR A 144 5.52 0.93 2.13
N LYS A 145 6.29 -0.14 2.01
CA LYS A 145 5.76 -1.51 1.93
C LYS A 145 6.37 -2.44 2.95
N SER A 146 5.58 -2.79 3.96
CA SER A 146 5.93 -3.80 4.97
C SER A 146 5.73 -5.25 4.47
N SER A 147 5.26 -5.44 3.25
CA SER A 147 5.03 -6.75 2.62
C SER A 147 6.33 -7.44 2.20
N SER A 148 6.23 -8.70 1.79
CA SER A 148 7.30 -9.40 1.07
C SER A 148 7.53 -8.80 -0.31
N LYS A 149 8.69 -9.10 -0.92
CA LYS A 149 8.97 -8.70 -2.32
C LYS A 149 7.83 -9.12 -3.24
N PHE A 150 7.50 -8.23 -4.15
CA PHE A 150 6.49 -8.52 -5.16
C PHE A 150 6.97 -9.61 -6.13
N SER A 151 6.08 -10.53 -6.47
CA SER A 151 6.28 -11.32 -7.68
C SER A 151 6.19 -10.41 -8.91
N LYS A 152 6.71 -10.86 -10.06
CA LYS A 152 6.57 -10.10 -11.31
C LYS A 152 5.10 -9.79 -11.62
N LYS A 153 4.22 -10.76 -11.39
CA LYS A 153 2.77 -10.61 -11.63
C LYS A 153 2.15 -9.57 -10.68
N ASP A 154 2.51 -9.61 -9.40
CA ASP A 154 1.95 -8.66 -8.42
C ASP A 154 2.44 -7.23 -8.69
N LEU A 155 3.70 -7.09 -9.12
CA LEU A 155 4.29 -5.80 -9.44
C LEU A 155 3.56 -5.11 -10.59
N GLU A 156 3.08 -5.86 -11.61
CA GLU A 156 2.32 -5.30 -12.73
C GLU A 156 1.05 -4.54 -12.28
N THR A 157 0.40 -5.00 -11.22
CA THR A 157 -0.75 -4.30 -10.66
C THR A 157 -0.31 -3.25 -9.63
N LYS A 158 0.62 -3.59 -8.75
CA LYS A 158 1.05 -2.70 -7.65
C LYS A 158 1.70 -1.41 -8.17
N LYS A 159 2.51 -1.47 -9.23
CA LYS A 159 3.15 -0.30 -9.84
C LYS A 159 2.16 0.81 -10.20
N LEU A 160 0.91 0.45 -10.55
CA LEU A 160 -0.12 1.40 -10.96
C LEU A 160 -0.51 2.37 -9.83
N GLN A 161 -0.31 1.98 -8.57
CA GLN A 161 -0.50 2.88 -7.42
C GLN A 161 0.42 4.11 -7.51
N LEU A 162 1.71 3.86 -7.72
CA LEU A 162 2.69 4.94 -7.84
C LEU A 162 2.47 5.81 -9.08
N VAL A 163 2.05 5.20 -10.19
CA VAL A 163 1.70 5.94 -11.41
C VAL A 163 0.49 6.85 -11.18
N ILE A 164 -0.53 6.39 -10.45
CA ILE A 164 -1.69 7.20 -10.06
C ILE A 164 -1.25 8.36 -9.18
N TYR A 165 -0.34 8.15 -8.24
CA TYR A 165 0.24 9.21 -7.41
C TYR A 165 0.98 10.26 -8.26
N ALA A 166 1.78 9.80 -9.21
CA ALA A 166 2.50 10.68 -10.13
C ALA A 166 1.55 11.51 -10.99
N LEU A 167 0.46 10.93 -11.50
CA LEU A 167 -0.56 11.65 -12.26
C LEU A 167 -1.24 12.73 -11.41
N ALA A 168 -1.56 12.43 -10.14
CA ALA A 168 -2.11 13.42 -9.22
C ALA A 168 -1.13 14.58 -8.97
N LEU A 169 0.16 14.26 -8.75
CA LEU A 169 1.17 15.31 -8.56
C LEU A 169 1.47 16.10 -9.84
N LYS A 170 1.36 15.51 -11.02
CA LYS A 170 1.47 16.23 -12.30
C LYS A 170 0.32 17.21 -12.50
N GLU A 171 -0.89 16.89 -12.03
CA GLU A 171 -2.01 17.85 -12.06
C GLU A 171 -1.78 18.99 -11.06
N LYS A 172 -1.28 18.68 -9.85
CA LYS A 172 -0.99 19.67 -8.81
C LYS A 172 0.22 20.56 -9.16
N TYR A 173 1.26 19.97 -9.75
CA TYR A 173 2.52 20.63 -10.10
C TYR A 173 2.86 20.42 -11.59
N PRO A 174 2.16 21.08 -12.51
CA PRO A 174 2.34 20.86 -13.95
C PRO A 174 3.72 21.26 -14.48
N ASP A 175 4.42 22.14 -13.78
CA ASP A 175 5.76 22.66 -14.09
C ASP A 175 6.89 21.75 -13.58
N LYS A 176 6.59 20.79 -12.70
CA LYS A 176 7.60 19.90 -12.12
C LYS A 176 7.70 18.58 -12.88
N GLU A 177 8.86 17.94 -12.80
CA GLU A 177 9.16 16.66 -13.43
C GLU A 177 9.11 15.53 -12.40
N ILE A 178 8.40 14.45 -12.72
CA ILE A 178 8.49 13.21 -11.93
C ILE A 178 9.82 12.56 -12.26
N ARG A 179 10.72 12.47 -11.26
CA ARG A 179 12.05 11.90 -11.42
C ARG A 179 12.09 10.41 -11.10
N SER A 180 11.46 10.00 -10.00
CA SER A 180 11.43 8.59 -9.61
C SER A 180 10.14 8.20 -8.87
N LEU A 181 9.72 6.96 -9.05
CA LEU A 181 8.62 6.33 -8.34
C LEU A 181 9.15 5.11 -7.61
N ASN A 182 9.06 5.05 -6.30
CA ASN A 182 9.74 4.05 -5.50
C ASN A 182 8.81 3.36 -4.50
N PHE A 183 8.80 2.05 -4.48
CA PHE A 183 8.37 1.30 -3.30
C PHE A 183 9.57 1.15 -2.35
N ASP A 184 9.45 1.66 -1.14
CA ASP A 184 10.43 1.40 -0.08
C ASP A 184 10.05 0.09 0.64
N MET A 185 10.86 -0.95 0.41
CA MET A 185 10.60 -2.30 0.90
C MET A 185 11.14 -2.46 2.33
N LEU A 186 10.35 -2.08 3.33
CA LEU A 186 10.78 -1.94 4.73
C LEU A 186 11.46 -3.18 5.33
N LYS A 187 11.08 -4.38 4.89
CA LYS A 187 11.67 -5.64 5.36
C LYS A 187 13.00 -6.00 4.71
N TYR A 188 13.44 -5.20 3.72
CA TYR A 188 14.63 -5.51 2.92
C TYR A 188 15.66 -4.40 3.03
N SER A 189 16.90 -4.76 2.78
CA SER A 189 18.01 -3.84 2.65
C SER A 189 18.96 -4.26 1.54
N VAL A 190 19.77 -3.33 1.09
CA VAL A 190 20.79 -3.53 0.07
C VAL A 190 22.16 -3.49 0.74
N ASN A 191 23.04 -4.44 0.43
CA ASN A 191 24.41 -4.43 0.88
C ASN A 191 25.36 -3.72 -0.11
N GLU A 192 26.59 -3.49 0.28
CA GLU A 192 27.64 -2.85 -0.54
C GLU A 192 27.83 -3.48 -1.94
N ARG A 193 27.41 -4.73 -2.13
CA ARG A 193 27.48 -5.46 -3.40
C ARG A 193 26.19 -5.34 -4.23
N GLY A 194 25.24 -4.51 -3.81
CA GLY A 194 23.93 -4.38 -4.46
C GLY A 194 22.99 -5.57 -4.27
N THR A 195 23.30 -6.48 -3.31
CA THR A 195 22.44 -7.64 -3.05
C THR A 195 21.33 -7.27 -2.08
N VAL A 196 20.08 -7.53 -2.48
CA VAL A 196 18.87 -7.29 -1.67
C VAL A 196 18.50 -8.53 -0.86
N LYS A 197 18.51 -8.40 0.47
CA LYS A 197 18.11 -9.46 1.42
C LYS A 197 17.12 -8.93 2.46
N GLU A 198 16.44 -9.82 3.16
CA GLU A 198 15.72 -9.45 4.39
C GLU A 198 16.68 -8.88 5.43
N ARG A 199 16.24 -7.83 6.12
CA ARG A 199 17.09 -7.06 7.05
C ARG A 199 17.70 -7.90 8.16
N ASN A 200 16.93 -8.81 8.74
CA ASN A 200 17.42 -9.70 9.79
C ASN A 200 18.43 -10.77 9.31
N LYS A 201 18.67 -10.85 7.99
CA LYS A 201 19.66 -11.75 7.37
C LYS A 201 20.85 -10.99 6.77
N MET A 202 20.98 -9.70 7.12
CA MET A 202 22.01 -8.82 6.57
C MET A 202 23.17 -8.68 7.57
N ASP A 203 24.39 -8.87 7.08
CA ASP A 203 25.59 -8.84 7.91
C ASP A 203 26.31 -7.49 7.91
N SER A 204 25.92 -6.55 7.03
CA SER A 204 26.61 -5.27 6.81
C SER A 204 25.64 -4.17 6.38
N THR A 205 26.13 -3.11 5.75
CA THR A 205 25.42 -1.88 5.34
C THR A 205 23.94 -2.09 5.00
N ARG A 206 23.09 -1.24 5.55
CA ARG A 206 21.64 -1.42 5.55
C ARG A 206 20.94 -0.27 4.83
N GLU A 207 21.33 -0.05 3.58
CA GLU A 207 20.65 0.90 2.72
C GLU A 207 19.20 0.46 2.46
N ARG A 208 18.33 1.44 2.20
CA ARG A 208 16.93 1.18 1.84
C ARG A 208 16.86 0.36 0.55
N ALA A 209 15.94 -0.58 0.50
CA ALA A 209 15.72 -1.40 -0.69
C ALA A 209 14.53 -0.84 -1.46
N PHE A 210 14.81 -0.10 -2.52
CA PHE A 210 13.79 0.44 -3.41
C PHE A 210 13.45 -0.52 -4.55
N VAL A 211 12.17 -0.51 -4.94
CA VAL A 211 11.71 -1.03 -6.22
C VAL A 211 11.24 0.17 -7.03
N GLU A 212 12.08 0.59 -7.97
CA GLU A 212 11.81 1.73 -8.83
C GLU A 212 10.87 1.34 -9.98
N ILE A 213 9.91 2.23 -10.27
CA ILE A 213 8.92 2.07 -11.33
C ILE A 213 9.12 3.20 -12.34
N PRO A 214 9.24 2.90 -13.63
CA PRO A 214 9.32 3.94 -14.66
C PRO A 214 8.02 4.75 -14.74
N PHE A 215 8.16 6.07 -14.86
CA PHE A 215 7.03 6.95 -15.19
C PHE A 215 7.08 7.24 -16.70
N ASP A 216 6.53 6.35 -17.47
CA ASP A 216 6.50 6.38 -18.93
C ASP A 216 5.09 6.23 -19.48
N GLU A 217 4.95 6.42 -20.79
CA GLU A 217 3.67 6.38 -21.50
C GLU A 217 2.99 5.01 -21.36
N GLU A 218 3.77 3.92 -21.34
CA GLU A 218 3.25 2.57 -21.21
C GLU A 218 2.56 2.38 -19.84
N ASN A 219 3.26 2.72 -18.75
CA ASN A 219 2.73 2.61 -17.41
C ASN A 219 1.56 3.57 -17.15
N ILE A 220 1.60 4.78 -17.73
CA ILE A 220 0.48 5.73 -17.67
C ILE A 220 -0.76 5.15 -18.34
N ASN A 221 -0.64 4.61 -19.55
CA ASN A 221 -1.76 4.00 -20.26
C ASN A 221 -2.30 2.78 -19.51
N GLN A 222 -1.43 1.93 -18.96
CA GLN A 222 -1.85 0.80 -18.12
C GLN A 222 -2.64 1.26 -16.87
N ALA A 223 -2.24 2.35 -16.22
CA ALA A 223 -2.97 2.89 -15.07
C ALA A 223 -4.36 3.42 -15.47
N ILE A 224 -4.45 4.14 -16.59
CA ILE A 224 -5.72 4.65 -17.13
C ILE A 224 -6.65 3.49 -17.49
N ASP A 225 -6.15 2.48 -18.20
CA ASP A 225 -6.91 1.33 -18.63
C ASP A 225 -7.37 0.48 -17.44
N PHE A 226 -6.53 0.31 -16.43
CA PHE A 226 -6.88 -0.38 -15.18
C PHE A 226 -8.02 0.33 -14.45
N VAL A 227 -7.91 1.64 -14.24
CA VAL A 227 -8.93 2.43 -13.54
C VAL A 227 -10.26 2.37 -14.30
N ARG A 228 -10.22 2.65 -15.61
CA ARG A 228 -11.41 2.68 -16.46
C ARG A 228 -12.05 1.29 -16.61
N GLY A 229 -11.22 0.29 -16.90
CA GLY A 229 -11.68 -1.10 -17.09
C GLY A 229 -12.31 -1.66 -15.82
N THR A 230 -11.65 -1.49 -14.67
CA THR A 230 -12.18 -1.94 -13.38
C THR A 230 -13.48 -1.22 -13.01
N HIS A 231 -13.52 0.09 -13.19
CA HIS A 231 -14.74 0.87 -12.94
C HIS A 231 -15.92 0.41 -13.81
N ASN A 232 -15.69 0.18 -15.10
CA ASN A 232 -16.73 -0.31 -16.00
C ASN A 232 -17.21 -1.71 -15.59
N SER A 233 -16.30 -2.63 -15.30
CA SER A 233 -16.65 -3.97 -14.81
C SER A 233 -17.47 -3.94 -13.53
N ILE A 234 -17.19 -3.01 -12.60
CA ILE A 234 -18.01 -2.83 -11.39
C ILE A 234 -19.42 -2.34 -11.76
N LYS A 235 -19.53 -1.41 -12.71
CA LYS A 235 -20.82 -0.84 -13.11
C LYS A 235 -21.71 -1.78 -13.92
N ASP A 236 -21.12 -2.78 -14.55
CA ASP A 236 -21.84 -3.77 -15.35
C ASP A 236 -22.52 -4.83 -14.45
N LEU A 237 -22.19 -4.89 -13.15
CA LEU A 237 -22.77 -5.84 -12.18
C LEU A 237 -23.96 -5.22 -11.43
N ASP A 238 -25.03 -6.03 -11.23
CA ASP A 238 -26.17 -5.60 -10.42
C ASP A 238 -25.79 -5.58 -8.92
N PRO A 239 -25.85 -4.41 -8.26
CA PRO A 239 -25.58 -4.32 -6.83
C PRO A 239 -26.62 -5.04 -5.95
N LEU A 240 -27.77 -5.44 -6.50
CA LEU A 240 -28.82 -6.18 -5.80
C LEU A 240 -28.72 -7.69 -6.00
N ASP A 241 -27.91 -8.16 -6.93
CA ASP A 241 -27.72 -9.59 -7.19
C ASP A 241 -26.32 -10.06 -6.76
N PRO A 242 -26.16 -10.67 -5.56
CA PRO A 242 -24.87 -11.14 -5.08
C PRO A 242 -24.24 -12.24 -5.93
N ASP A 243 -25.04 -12.96 -6.74
CA ASP A 243 -24.54 -14.07 -7.56
C ASP A 243 -23.79 -13.59 -8.81
N GLU A 244 -23.95 -12.32 -9.20
CA GLU A 244 -23.14 -11.70 -10.27
C GLU A 244 -21.70 -11.39 -9.82
N TRP A 245 -21.46 -11.32 -8.52
CA TRP A 245 -20.14 -10.97 -7.94
C TRP A 245 -19.30 -12.23 -7.72
N GLU A 246 -18.49 -12.58 -8.68
CA GLU A 246 -17.68 -13.80 -8.64
C GLU A 246 -16.67 -13.81 -7.48
N ALA A 247 -16.59 -14.93 -6.76
CA ALA A 247 -15.63 -15.13 -5.70
C ALA A 247 -14.34 -15.79 -6.21
N ASN A 248 -13.21 -15.07 -6.11
CA ASN A 248 -11.90 -15.62 -6.39
C ASN A 248 -11.31 -16.29 -5.15
N VAL A 249 -11.55 -17.58 -4.98
CA VAL A 249 -11.13 -18.33 -3.79
C VAL A 249 -9.67 -18.77 -3.90
N ASN A 250 -8.79 -18.04 -3.21
CA ASN A 250 -7.40 -18.41 -3.00
C ASN A 250 -7.19 -18.75 -1.53
N LYS A 251 -6.78 -20.00 -1.21
CA LYS A 251 -6.68 -20.49 0.17
C LYS A 251 -5.81 -19.62 1.06
N PHE A 252 -4.63 -19.23 0.60
CA PHE A 252 -3.71 -18.41 1.39
C PHE A 252 -4.27 -17.00 1.59
N PHE A 253 -4.69 -16.35 0.51
CA PHE A 253 -5.26 -15.00 0.57
C PHE A 253 -6.49 -14.94 1.45
N CYS A 254 -7.46 -15.85 1.22
CA CYS A 254 -8.70 -15.86 1.98
C CYS A 254 -8.45 -16.04 3.49
N SER A 255 -7.56 -16.97 3.87
CA SER A 255 -7.33 -17.29 5.28
C SER A 255 -6.48 -16.27 6.04
N ASN A 256 -5.62 -15.50 5.36
CA ASN A 256 -4.62 -14.69 6.03
C ASN A 256 -4.71 -13.19 5.71
N LEU A 257 -5.32 -12.82 4.57
CA LEU A 257 -5.31 -11.44 4.09
C LEU A 257 -6.71 -10.86 3.82
N CYS A 258 -7.73 -11.71 3.63
CA CYS A 258 -9.06 -11.25 3.30
C CYS A 258 -9.81 -10.78 4.55
N SER A 259 -10.19 -9.51 4.59
CA SER A 259 -10.96 -8.90 5.69
C SER A 259 -12.38 -9.49 5.83
N ASN A 260 -12.91 -10.12 4.77
CA ASN A 260 -14.25 -10.69 4.73
C ASN A 260 -14.27 -12.22 4.97
N TYR A 261 -13.14 -12.83 5.38
CA TYR A 261 -13.03 -14.29 5.55
C TYR A 261 -14.13 -14.87 6.46
N SER A 262 -14.43 -14.19 7.57
CA SER A 262 -15.38 -14.69 8.58
C SER A 262 -16.83 -14.76 8.10
N ILE A 263 -17.20 -13.94 7.12
CA ILE A 263 -18.58 -13.82 6.59
C ILE A 263 -18.73 -14.39 5.18
N CYS A 264 -17.63 -14.65 4.48
CA CYS A 264 -17.66 -15.14 3.10
C CYS A 264 -18.23 -16.58 3.03
N PRO A 265 -19.29 -16.83 2.23
CA PRO A 265 -19.90 -18.16 2.12
C PRO A 265 -19.06 -19.13 1.27
N TYR A 266 -18.16 -18.63 0.43
CA TYR A 266 -17.37 -19.44 -0.51
C TYR A 266 -16.11 -20.07 0.11
N VAL A 267 -15.76 -19.68 1.33
CA VAL A 267 -14.60 -20.25 2.04
C VAL A 267 -15.08 -21.21 3.12
N LYS A 268 -14.53 -22.43 3.13
CA LYS A 268 -14.79 -23.41 4.21
C LYS A 268 -14.11 -22.90 5.45
N LYS A 269 -14.90 -22.49 6.44
CA LYS A 269 -14.38 -22.17 7.79
C LYS A 269 -13.77 -23.45 8.38
N LYS A 270 -12.57 -23.31 8.95
CA LYS A 270 -11.96 -24.39 9.74
C LYS A 270 -12.65 -24.54 11.08
#